data_33e2dbb780ffd795c7770698cf668b30
#
_entry.id   33e2dbb780ffd795c7770698cf668b30
#
_cell.length_a   1.000
_cell.length_b   1.000
_cell.length_c   1.000
_cell.angle_alpha   90.00
_cell.angle_beta   90.00
_cell.angle_gamma   90.00
#
_symmetry.space_group_name_H-M   'P 1'
#
loop_
_entity.id
_entity.type
_entity.pdbx_description
1 polymer ?
#
loop_
_entity_poly.entity_id
_entity_poly.type
_entity_poly.pdbx_seq_one_letter_code
_entity_poly.pdbx_strand_id
1 'polypeptide(L)'
;YLAMVGAPIASVTGLEAIYWNPAGVDLSLASANALFSHRTYLADMSMNYAAVSGKVGDLGSIGLSFRSLNIGDINVTTMDQPDGTGQIISPGYFVLGLTYSKQLTDKVSIGANFNLINETIDKVASSGFSFDFGVSYKNLFDVEGLALGVVVKNLGGTMKFSGNGLFVQANDQSSQRGPTYLAIDGAS
;
A
#
# COMPACT_ATOMS: atom_id res chain seq x y z
N TYR A 1 2.40 -17.12 5.33
CA TYR A 1 1.73 -17.02 4.03
C TYR A 1 2.69 -16.73 2.87
N LEU A 2 3.79 -16.03 3.06
CA LEU A 2 4.80 -15.79 2.00
C LEU A 2 5.36 -17.12 1.44
N ALA A 3 5.54 -18.14 2.26
CA ALA A 3 5.99 -19.47 1.84
C ALA A 3 5.00 -20.19 0.91
N MET A 4 3.75 -19.76 0.87
CA MET A 4 2.69 -20.32 0.00
C MET A 4 2.54 -19.53 -1.32
N VAL A 5 3.45 -18.60 -1.62
CA VAL A 5 3.50 -17.80 -2.88
C VAL A 5 2.15 -17.15 -3.21
N GLY A 6 1.42 -16.62 -2.20
CA GLY A 6 0.11 -15.99 -2.40
C GLY A 6 -1.09 -16.97 -2.46
N ALA A 7 -0.91 -18.24 -2.24
CA ALA A 7 -1.98 -19.25 -2.19
C ALA A 7 -3.01 -19.11 -1.04
N PRO A 8 -2.81 -18.28 0.03
CA PRO A 8 -3.80 -18.19 1.12
C PRO A 8 -5.06 -17.38 0.77
N ILE A 9 -5.21 -16.88 -0.43
CA ILE A 9 -6.36 -16.03 -0.86
C ILE A 9 -7.73 -16.64 -0.51
N ALA A 10 -7.86 -17.96 -0.56
CA ALA A 10 -9.10 -18.67 -0.26
C ALA A 10 -9.31 -18.95 1.24
N SER A 11 -8.22 -19.02 2.03
CA SER A 11 -8.25 -19.53 3.41
C SER A 11 -7.85 -18.52 4.48
N VAL A 12 -7.31 -17.36 4.08
CA VAL A 12 -6.87 -16.33 5.03
C VAL A 12 -8.08 -15.70 5.74
N THR A 13 -7.96 -15.51 7.06
CA THR A 13 -9.00 -14.90 7.89
C THR A 13 -8.40 -13.86 8.84
N GLY A 14 -9.26 -12.97 9.37
CA GLY A 14 -8.85 -11.94 10.32
C GLY A 14 -8.03 -10.81 9.68
N LEU A 15 -7.10 -10.21 10.44
CA LEU A 15 -6.35 -9.01 10.01
C LEU A 15 -5.44 -9.24 8.82
N GLU A 16 -4.89 -10.44 8.66
CA GLU A 16 -4.04 -10.78 7.51
C GLU A 16 -4.84 -10.79 6.20
N ALA A 17 -6.15 -11.04 6.30
CA ALA A 17 -7.06 -10.99 5.15
C ALA A 17 -7.19 -9.59 4.55
N ILE A 18 -6.99 -8.53 5.31
CA ILE A 18 -6.97 -7.14 4.80
C ILE A 18 -6.01 -7.04 3.60
N TYR A 19 -4.87 -7.67 3.69
CA TYR A 19 -3.87 -7.63 2.61
C TYR A 19 -4.14 -8.65 1.50
N TRP A 20 -4.51 -9.88 1.84
CA TRP A 20 -4.60 -10.98 0.87
C TRP A 20 -5.96 -11.08 0.17
N ASN A 21 -7.04 -11.08 0.96
CA ASN A 21 -8.42 -11.17 0.48
C ASN A 21 -9.36 -10.53 1.51
N PRO A 22 -9.85 -9.32 1.28
CA PRO A 22 -10.67 -8.61 2.27
C PRO A 22 -11.92 -9.36 2.70
N ALA A 23 -12.43 -10.30 1.89
CA ALA A 23 -13.56 -11.17 2.27
C ALA A 23 -13.30 -12.03 3.51
N GLY A 24 -12.03 -12.28 3.86
CA GLY A 24 -11.66 -13.08 5.02
C GLY A 24 -11.70 -12.34 6.36
N VAL A 25 -11.86 -11.03 6.38
CA VAL A 25 -11.84 -10.25 7.64
C VAL A 25 -12.99 -10.61 8.55
N ASP A 26 -14.20 -10.74 8.01
CA ASP A 26 -15.41 -11.09 8.78
C ASP A 26 -15.42 -12.56 9.24
N LEU A 27 -14.58 -13.40 8.64
CA LEU A 27 -14.43 -14.81 9.00
C LEU A 27 -13.58 -15.03 10.27
N SER A 28 -13.09 -13.94 10.90
CA SER A 28 -12.41 -14.02 12.19
C SER A 28 -13.33 -14.57 13.28
N LEU A 29 -12.80 -15.41 14.15
CA LEU A 29 -13.53 -15.90 15.33
C LEU A 29 -13.62 -14.84 16.43
N ALA A 30 -12.68 -13.90 16.47
CA ALA A 30 -12.67 -12.83 17.47
C ALA A 30 -13.56 -11.66 17.04
N SER A 31 -14.24 -11.04 18.01
CA SER A 31 -15.08 -9.85 17.79
C SER A 31 -14.25 -8.61 17.43
N ALA A 32 -13.02 -8.53 17.92
CA ALA A 32 -12.07 -7.48 17.57
C ALA A 32 -10.66 -8.04 17.51
N ASN A 33 -9.85 -7.51 16.61
CA ASN A 33 -8.46 -7.90 16.41
C ASN A 33 -7.58 -6.66 16.29
N ALA A 34 -6.35 -6.75 16.78
CA ALA A 34 -5.32 -5.75 16.57
C ALA A 34 -4.00 -6.44 16.26
N LEU A 35 -3.22 -5.85 15.34
CA LEU A 35 -1.90 -6.34 14.97
C LEU A 35 -0.97 -5.16 14.75
N PHE A 36 0.26 -5.30 15.24
CA PHE A 36 1.37 -4.42 14.91
C PHE A 36 2.58 -5.27 14.52
N SER A 37 3.25 -4.87 13.45
CA SER A 37 4.47 -5.53 12.98
C SER A 37 5.47 -4.46 12.55
N HIS A 38 6.69 -4.60 13.04
CA HIS A 38 7.85 -3.82 12.62
C HIS A 38 8.90 -4.76 12.05
N ARG A 39 9.48 -4.41 10.90
CA ARG A 39 10.57 -5.17 10.27
C ARG A 39 11.65 -4.21 9.81
N THR A 40 12.89 -4.55 10.13
CA THR A 40 14.08 -3.88 9.59
C THR A 40 14.69 -4.78 8.52
N TYR A 41 15.09 -4.18 7.43
CA TYR A 41 15.78 -4.81 6.30
C TYR A 41 17.21 -4.29 6.19
N LEU A 42 17.92 -4.69 5.14
CA LEU A 42 19.24 -4.17 4.81
C LEU A 42 19.17 -2.67 4.48
N ALA A 43 20.29 -1.95 4.66
CA ALA A 43 20.45 -0.53 4.35
C ALA A 43 19.42 0.38 5.07
N ASP A 44 19.19 0.14 6.37
CA ASP A 44 18.30 0.92 7.23
C ASP A 44 16.85 1.02 6.75
N MET A 45 16.46 0.20 5.77
CA MET A 45 15.07 0.11 5.37
C MET A 45 14.23 -0.48 6.49
N SER A 46 13.07 0.12 6.73
CA SER A 46 12.11 -0.37 7.72
C SER A 46 10.70 -0.37 7.20
N MET A 47 9.92 -1.37 7.61
CA MET A 47 8.51 -1.51 7.28
C MET A 47 7.71 -1.63 8.56
N ASN A 48 6.69 -0.80 8.69
CA ASN A 48 5.71 -0.88 9.75
C ASN A 48 4.34 -1.26 9.17
N TYR A 49 3.66 -2.13 9.84
CA TYR A 49 2.28 -2.49 9.55
C TYR A 49 1.47 -2.51 10.84
N ALA A 50 0.38 -1.77 10.86
CA ALA A 50 -0.59 -1.78 11.94
C ALA A 50 -1.98 -2.02 11.36
N ALA A 51 -2.79 -2.83 12.02
CA ALA A 51 -4.17 -3.05 11.61
C ALA A 51 -5.04 -3.35 12.82
N VAL A 52 -6.29 -2.90 12.72
CA VAL A 52 -7.35 -3.24 13.66
C VAL A 52 -8.61 -3.62 12.88
N SER A 53 -9.39 -4.55 13.40
CA SER A 53 -10.71 -4.85 12.86
C SER A 53 -11.70 -5.18 13.96
N GLY A 54 -12.96 -4.94 13.69
CA GLY A 54 -14.04 -5.25 14.62
C GLY A 54 -15.33 -5.64 13.91
N LYS A 55 -16.10 -6.55 14.52
CA LYS A 55 -17.43 -6.94 14.05
C LYS A 55 -18.46 -5.89 14.47
N VAL A 56 -19.30 -5.50 13.54
CA VAL A 56 -20.37 -4.51 13.74
C VAL A 56 -21.73 -5.21 13.62
N GLY A 57 -22.00 -6.12 14.57
CA GLY A 57 -23.22 -6.92 14.59
C GLY A 57 -23.45 -7.64 13.26
N ASP A 58 -24.68 -7.59 12.77
CA ASP A 58 -25.10 -8.22 11.51
C ASP A 58 -24.63 -7.45 10.25
N LEU A 59 -24.04 -6.28 10.42
CA LEU A 59 -23.53 -5.50 9.29
C LEU A 59 -22.23 -6.08 8.71
N GLY A 60 -21.53 -6.93 9.45
CA GLY A 60 -20.24 -7.50 9.07
C GLY A 60 -19.08 -6.89 9.86
N SER A 61 -17.89 -6.86 9.30
CA SER A 61 -16.66 -6.37 9.94
C SER A 61 -16.09 -5.16 9.22
N ILE A 62 -15.57 -4.22 10.01
CA ILE A 62 -14.82 -3.06 9.54
C ILE A 62 -13.37 -3.20 10.00
N GLY A 63 -12.42 -2.85 9.14
CA GLY A 63 -11.00 -2.85 9.44
C GLY A 63 -10.34 -1.54 9.04
N LEU A 64 -9.32 -1.15 9.80
CA LEU A 64 -8.41 -0.06 9.46
C LEU A 64 -7.00 -0.62 9.41
N SER A 65 -6.22 -0.20 8.44
CA SER A 65 -4.83 -0.60 8.32
C SER A 65 -3.94 0.58 7.98
N PHE A 66 -2.72 0.53 8.48
CA PHE A 66 -1.65 1.45 8.16
C PHE A 66 -0.40 0.65 7.78
N ARG A 67 0.22 1.01 6.68
CA ARG A 67 1.49 0.43 6.24
C ARG A 67 2.42 1.56 5.85
N SER A 68 3.64 1.54 6.35
CA SER A 68 4.70 2.46 5.93
C SER A 68 5.96 1.70 5.56
N LEU A 69 6.65 2.17 4.54
CA LEU A 69 7.98 1.74 4.15
C LEU A 69 8.89 2.98 4.18
N ASN A 70 9.95 2.91 4.94
CA ASN A 70 11.05 3.85 4.93
C ASN A 70 12.24 3.17 4.25
N ILE A 71 12.78 3.80 3.22
CA ILE A 71 13.89 3.23 2.41
C ILE A 71 15.25 3.53 3.04
N GLY A 72 15.28 4.32 4.13
CA GLY A 72 16.51 4.79 4.76
C GLY A 72 17.02 6.08 4.12
N ASP A 73 18.14 6.54 4.64
CA ASP A 73 18.77 7.78 4.21
C ASP A 73 19.76 7.52 3.06
N ILE A 74 19.61 8.27 1.99
CA ILE A 74 20.45 8.18 0.79
C ILE A 74 21.28 9.46 0.68
N ASN A 75 22.60 9.34 0.78
CA ASN A 75 23.50 10.47 0.56
C ASN A 75 23.53 10.85 -0.92
N VAL A 76 23.31 12.12 -1.21
CA VAL A 76 23.44 12.65 -2.56
C VAL A 76 24.93 12.84 -2.88
N THR A 77 25.41 12.20 -3.94
CA THR A 77 26.78 12.33 -4.45
C THR A 77 26.77 12.98 -5.82
N THR A 78 27.87 13.66 -6.17
CA THR A 78 28.12 14.21 -7.51
C THR A 78 29.50 13.80 -7.98
N MET A 79 29.82 14.04 -9.26
CA MET A 79 31.17 13.79 -9.79
C MET A 79 32.24 14.58 -9.05
N ASP A 80 31.91 15.80 -8.59
CA ASP A 80 32.84 16.68 -7.87
C ASP A 80 32.90 16.38 -6.36
N GLN A 81 31.88 15.71 -5.83
CA GLN A 81 31.76 15.35 -4.41
C GLN A 81 31.32 13.89 -4.26
N PRO A 82 32.20 12.93 -4.56
CA PRO A 82 31.87 11.50 -4.53
C PRO A 82 31.60 10.97 -3.10
N ASP A 83 32.14 11.62 -2.08
CA ASP A 83 31.92 11.28 -0.67
C ASP A 83 30.61 11.83 -0.11
N GLY A 84 29.88 12.62 -0.87
CA GLY A 84 28.59 13.21 -0.53
C GLY A 84 28.57 14.73 -0.55
N THR A 85 27.45 15.29 -0.97
CA THR A 85 27.21 16.75 -1.01
C THR A 85 26.75 17.31 0.35
N GLY A 86 26.53 16.45 1.33
CA GLY A 86 25.87 16.80 2.60
C GLY A 86 24.34 16.81 2.52
N GLN A 87 23.76 16.63 1.32
CA GLN A 87 22.33 16.45 1.16
C GLN A 87 21.94 14.99 1.36
N ILE A 88 20.85 14.76 2.12
CA ILE A 88 20.28 13.44 2.39
C ILE A 88 18.87 13.41 1.81
N ILE A 89 18.54 12.33 1.15
CA ILE A 89 17.19 12.02 0.65
C ILE A 89 16.67 10.83 1.45
N SER A 90 15.46 10.97 2.01
CA SER A 90 14.79 9.91 2.79
C SER A 90 13.46 9.55 2.13
N PRO A 91 13.46 8.65 1.12
CA PRO A 91 12.23 8.25 0.46
C PRO A 91 11.31 7.49 1.39
N GLY A 92 10.03 7.80 1.31
CA GLY A 92 9.00 7.19 2.15
C GLY A 92 7.74 6.88 1.36
N TYR A 93 7.06 5.83 1.81
CA TYR A 93 5.79 5.37 1.24
C TYR A 93 4.86 4.98 2.36
N PHE A 94 3.60 5.42 2.33
CA PHE A 94 2.61 4.93 3.27
C PHE A 94 1.25 4.68 2.59
N VAL A 95 0.51 3.76 3.18
CA VAL A 95 -0.86 3.42 2.78
C VAL A 95 -1.75 3.39 4.00
N LEU A 96 -2.87 4.09 3.92
CA LEU A 96 -4.00 3.98 4.84
C LEU A 96 -5.10 3.18 4.18
N GLY A 97 -5.57 2.12 4.80
CA GLY A 97 -6.61 1.23 4.27
C GLY A 97 -7.86 1.23 5.17
N LEU A 98 -9.03 1.34 4.54
CA LEU A 98 -10.33 1.08 5.13
C LEU A 98 -10.89 -0.18 4.50
N THR A 99 -11.22 -1.16 5.32
CA THR A 99 -11.74 -2.47 4.89
C THR A 99 -13.18 -2.65 5.35
N TYR A 100 -14.01 -3.17 4.48
CA TYR A 100 -15.32 -3.71 4.82
C TYR A 100 -15.40 -5.18 4.38
N SER A 101 -15.95 -6.03 5.24
CA SER A 101 -16.12 -7.45 4.96
C SER A 101 -17.43 -7.94 5.51
N LYS A 102 -18.11 -8.82 4.77
CA LYS A 102 -19.35 -9.44 5.21
C LYS A 102 -19.47 -10.88 4.76
N GLN A 103 -19.81 -11.74 5.68
CA GLN A 103 -20.25 -13.10 5.38
C GLN A 103 -21.72 -13.03 4.95
N LEU A 104 -22.01 -13.33 3.68
CA LEU A 104 -23.36 -13.30 3.11
C LEU A 104 -24.15 -14.58 3.41
N THR A 105 -23.44 -15.70 3.40
CA THR A 105 -23.99 -17.03 3.73
C THR A 105 -22.92 -17.82 4.47
N ASP A 106 -23.25 -18.99 4.99
CA ASP A 106 -22.28 -19.89 5.64
C ASP A 106 -21.10 -20.27 4.74
N LYS A 107 -21.26 -20.14 3.42
CA LYS A 107 -20.23 -20.50 2.43
C LYS A 107 -19.58 -19.30 1.75
N VAL A 108 -20.28 -18.18 1.61
CA VAL A 108 -19.86 -17.03 0.79
C VAL A 108 -19.58 -15.81 1.64
N SER A 109 -18.41 -15.24 1.45
CA SER A 109 -18.00 -13.96 2.04
C SER A 109 -17.51 -13.01 0.97
N ILE A 110 -17.76 -11.72 1.15
CA ILE A 110 -17.28 -10.64 0.28
C ILE A 110 -16.51 -9.63 1.10
N GLY A 111 -15.64 -8.89 0.45
CA GLY A 111 -14.92 -7.80 1.09
C GLY A 111 -14.42 -6.77 0.10
N ALA A 112 -14.20 -5.57 0.59
CA ALA A 112 -13.64 -4.48 -0.18
C ALA A 112 -12.66 -3.69 0.69
N ASN A 113 -11.57 -3.22 0.07
CA ASN A 113 -10.64 -2.26 0.66
C ASN A 113 -10.70 -0.97 -0.16
N PHE A 114 -10.61 0.14 0.54
CA PHE A 114 -10.25 1.45 0.00
C PHE A 114 -8.90 1.84 0.57
N ASN A 115 -7.93 2.11 -0.29
CA ASN A 115 -6.57 2.46 0.10
C ASN A 115 -6.24 3.88 -0.36
N LEU A 116 -5.73 4.70 0.55
CA LEU A 116 -5.08 5.98 0.27
C LEU A 116 -3.57 5.75 0.28
N ILE A 117 -2.91 6.12 -0.81
CA ILE A 117 -1.50 5.87 -1.05
C ILE A 117 -0.78 7.22 -1.15
N ASN A 118 0.34 7.33 -0.46
CA ASN A 118 1.23 8.50 -0.57
C ASN A 118 2.68 8.01 -0.68
N GLU A 119 3.39 8.60 -1.63
CA GLU A 119 4.81 8.34 -1.88
C GLU A 119 5.54 9.68 -1.95
N THR A 120 6.68 9.76 -1.28
CA THR A 120 7.51 10.96 -1.25
C THR A 120 8.96 10.58 -1.55
N ILE A 121 9.58 11.28 -2.49
CA ILE A 121 10.99 11.12 -2.87
C ILE A 121 11.59 12.51 -2.96
N ASP A 122 12.43 12.89 -1.98
CA ASP A 122 13.05 14.23 -1.90
C ASP A 122 12.01 15.36 -2.03
N LYS A 123 12.05 16.09 -3.12
CA LYS A 123 11.21 17.27 -3.41
C LYS A 123 9.99 16.97 -4.27
N VAL A 124 9.70 15.70 -4.49
CA VAL A 124 8.54 15.26 -5.26
C VAL A 124 7.69 14.29 -4.44
N ALA A 125 6.39 14.40 -4.59
CA ALA A 125 5.43 13.52 -3.95
C ALA A 125 4.35 13.08 -4.95
N SER A 126 3.82 11.90 -4.72
CA SER A 126 2.68 11.36 -5.46
C SER A 126 1.64 10.84 -4.48
N SER A 127 0.38 11.09 -4.76
CA SER A 127 -0.74 10.60 -3.97
C SER A 127 -1.78 9.96 -4.87
N GLY A 128 -2.41 8.92 -4.38
CA GLY A 128 -3.46 8.23 -5.12
C GLY A 128 -4.36 7.41 -4.22
N PHE A 129 -5.32 6.75 -4.83
CA PHE A 129 -6.20 5.82 -4.16
C PHE A 129 -6.38 4.55 -4.97
N SER A 130 -6.70 3.46 -4.30
CA SER A 130 -7.05 2.20 -4.96
C SER A 130 -8.16 1.48 -4.20
N PHE A 131 -8.87 0.61 -4.95
CA PHE A 131 -9.85 -0.32 -4.42
C PHE A 131 -9.38 -1.75 -4.64
N ASP A 132 -9.64 -2.60 -3.65
CA ASP A 132 -9.50 -4.04 -3.76
C ASP A 132 -10.85 -4.67 -3.48
N PHE A 133 -11.21 -5.72 -4.22
CA PHE A 133 -12.43 -6.49 -4.01
C PHE A 133 -12.09 -7.97 -3.90
N GLY A 134 -12.71 -8.63 -2.95
CA GLY A 134 -12.49 -10.04 -2.71
C GLY A 134 -13.76 -10.82 -2.48
N VAL A 135 -13.72 -12.08 -2.89
CA VAL A 135 -14.76 -13.09 -2.63
C VAL A 135 -14.07 -14.34 -2.10
N SER A 136 -14.67 -14.96 -1.11
CA SER A 136 -14.27 -16.27 -0.60
C SER A 136 -15.48 -17.20 -0.61
N TYR A 137 -15.31 -18.39 -1.16
CA TYR A 137 -16.31 -19.45 -1.18
C TYR A 137 -15.74 -20.68 -0.45
N LYS A 138 -16.35 -21.09 0.65
CA LYS A 138 -15.98 -22.27 1.44
C LYS A 138 -16.82 -23.47 1.03
N ASN A 139 -16.26 -24.67 1.19
CA ASN A 139 -16.91 -25.94 0.87
C ASN A 139 -17.52 -25.94 -0.55
N LEU A 140 -16.66 -25.62 -1.52
CA LEU A 140 -17.02 -25.59 -2.92
C LEU A 140 -17.52 -26.99 -3.37
N PHE A 141 -18.65 -27.01 -4.09
CA PHE A 141 -19.33 -28.25 -4.52
C PHE A 141 -19.68 -29.20 -3.36
N ASP A 142 -19.92 -28.64 -2.14
CA ASP A 142 -20.17 -29.41 -0.92
C ASP A 142 -19.01 -30.33 -0.47
N VAL A 143 -17.80 -30.10 -1.01
CA VAL A 143 -16.59 -30.78 -0.60
C VAL A 143 -16.00 -30.03 0.61
N GLU A 144 -15.98 -30.68 1.78
CA GLU A 144 -15.45 -30.10 3.00
C GLU A 144 -13.96 -29.75 2.83
N GLY A 145 -13.60 -28.53 3.24
CA GLY A 145 -12.23 -28.01 3.16
C GLY A 145 -11.81 -27.50 1.78
N LEU A 146 -12.59 -27.71 0.71
CA LEU A 146 -12.32 -27.11 -0.59
C LEU A 146 -12.81 -25.67 -0.61
N ALA A 147 -11.89 -24.71 -0.79
CA ALA A 147 -12.23 -23.29 -0.83
C ALA A 147 -11.73 -22.62 -2.12
N LEU A 148 -12.49 -21.65 -2.61
CA LEU A 148 -12.12 -20.79 -3.72
C LEU A 148 -12.05 -19.34 -3.25
N GLY A 149 -10.95 -18.65 -3.56
CA GLY A 149 -10.80 -17.21 -3.35
C GLY A 149 -10.52 -16.50 -4.66
N VAL A 150 -11.21 -15.40 -4.88
CA VAL A 150 -10.99 -14.49 -6.02
C VAL A 150 -10.77 -13.09 -5.47
N VAL A 151 -9.72 -12.42 -5.94
CA VAL A 151 -9.40 -11.04 -5.53
C VAL A 151 -8.99 -10.24 -6.75
N VAL A 152 -9.55 -9.05 -6.86
CA VAL A 152 -9.09 -8.02 -7.79
C VAL A 152 -8.50 -6.89 -6.95
N LYS A 153 -7.25 -6.50 -7.23
CA LYS A 153 -6.50 -5.54 -6.41
C LYS A 153 -6.03 -4.34 -7.20
N ASN A 154 -5.82 -3.24 -6.47
CA ASN A 154 -5.21 -2.02 -7.02
C ASN A 154 -6.00 -1.40 -8.17
N LEU A 155 -7.32 -1.47 -8.14
CA LEU A 155 -8.17 -0.73 -9.06
C LEU A 155 -8.15 0.75 -8.66
N GLY A 156 -7.38 1.56 -9.36
CA GLY A 156 -7.22 2.98 -9.04
C GLY A 156 -6.81 3.81 -10.24
N GLY A 157 -6.65 5.10 -9.99
CA GLY A 157 -6.14 6.04 -10.98
C GLY A 157 -4.61 6.01 -11.07
N THR A 158 -4.10 6.63 -12.13
CA THR A 158 -2.66 6.85 -12.31
C THR A 158 -2.14 7.83 -11.26
N MET A 159 -1.06 7.46 -10.57
CA MET A 159 -0.34 8.34 -9.66
C MET A 159 0.72 9.12 -10.44
N LYS A 160 0.74 10.44 -10.28
CA LYS A 160 1.75 11.30 -10.90
C LYS A 160 2.55 12.01 -9.82
N PHE A 161 3.86 12.04 -10.00
CA PHE A 161 4.75 12.83 -9.15
C PHE A 161 4.60 14.31 -9.45
N SER A 162 4.55 15.12 -8.41
CA SER A 162 4.54 16.58 -8.47
C SER A 162 5.48 17.14 -7.40
N GLY A 163 6.05 18.31 -7.64
CA GLY A 163 6.91 18.99 -6.70
C GLY A 163 8.05 19.75 -7.35
N ASN A 164 8.79 20.48 -6.53
CA ASN A 164 9.87 21.36 -7.00
C ASN A 164 11.06 20.59 -7.60
N GLY A 165 11.19 19.30 -7.35
CA GLY A 165 12.24 18.46 -7.93
C GLY A 165 12.06 18.20 -9.43
N LEU A 166 10.88 18.51 -10.01
CA LEU A 166 10.61 18.38 -11.44
C LEU A 166 10.95 19.64 -12.25
N PHE A 167 11.46 20.69 -11.60
CA PHE A 167 11.87 21.90 -12.30
C PHE A 167 13.36 21.86 -12.64
N VAL A 168 13.70 21.94 -13.92
CA VAL A 168 15.07 22.07 -14.41
C VAL A 168 15.32 23.53 -14.77
N GLN A 169 16.42 24.05 -14.25
CA GLN A 169 16.87 25.39 -14.61
C GLN A 169 17.49 25.35 -16.03
N ALA A 170 16.80 25.98 -16.98
CA ALA A 170 17.33 26.18 -18.32
C ALA A 170 18.04 27.55 -18.39
N ASN A 171 19.34 27.54 -18.61
CA ASN A 171 20.11 28.74 -18.92
C ASN A 171 20.10 28.95 -20.43
N ASP A 172 19.30 29.90 -20.89
CA ASP A 172 19.38 30.36 -22.28
C ASP A 172 20.54 31.38 -22.38
N GLN A 173 21.67 30.92 -22.88
CA GLN A 173 22.86 31.74 -23.08
C GLN A 173 22.68 32.85 -24.13
N SER A 174 21.58 32.80 -24.89
CA SER A 174 21.27 33.79 -25.96
C SER A 174 20.37 34.95 -25.50
N SER A 175 19.73 34.82 -24.34
CA SER A 175 18.82 35.83 -23.82
C SER A 175 19.41 36.52 -22.58
N GLN A 176 19.32 37.87 -22.55
CA GLN A 176 19.60 38.67 -21.34
C GLN A 176 18.53 38.49 -20.23
N ARG A 177 17.68 37.47 -20.34
CA ARG A 177 16.67 37.13 -19.34
C ARG A 177 17.29 36.18 -18.33
N GLY A 178 16.94 36.33 -17.07
CA GLY A 178 17.36 35.44 -15.99
C GLY A 178 16.93 33.97 -16.24
N PRO A 179 17.42 33.04 -15.40
CA PRO A 179 17.15 31.63 -15.57
C PRO A 179 15.65 31.31 -15.62
N THR A 180 15.25 30.50 -16.59
CA THR A 180 13.88 30.02 -16.75
C THR A 180 13.76 28.60 -16.18
N TYR A 181 12.71 28.34 -15.43
CA TYR A 181 12.43 26.99 -14.90
C TYR A 181 11.46 26.28 -15.86
N LEU A 182 11.88 25.12 -16.34
CA LEU A 182 11.05 24.22 -17.14
C LEU A 182 10.55 23.08 -16.25
N ALA A 183 9.25 22.81 -16.27
CA ALA A 183 8.66 21.66 -15.62
C ALA A 183 8.88 20.41 -16.50
N ILE A 184 9.37 19.34 -15.91
CA ILE A 184 9.39 18.02 -16.52
C ILE A 184 8.10 17.31 -16.12
N ASP A 185 7.39 16.71 -17.09
CA ASP A 185 6.22 15.89 -16.77
C ASP A 185 6.61 14.75 -15.84
N GLY A 186 5.93 14.67 -14.70
CA GLY A 186 6.15 13.60 -13.76
C GLY A 186 5.79 12.25 -14.40
N ALA A 187 6.72 11.30 -14.36
CA ALA A 187 6.46 9.94 -14.80
C ALA A 187 5.26 9.34 -14.04
N SER A 188 4.41 8.65 -14.73
CA SER A 188 3.23 7.93 -14.20
C SER A 188 3.51 6.43 -14.10
#